data_1d6e4e822a598f414c7dde31ac689bed
#
_entry.id   1d6e4e822a598f414c7dde31ac689bed
#
_cell.length_a   1.000
_cell.length_b   1.000
_cell.length_c   1.000
_cell.angle_alpha   90.00
_cell.angle_beta   90.00
_cell.angle_gamma   90.00
#
_symmetry.space_group_name_H-M   'P 1'
#
loop_
_entity.id
_entity.type
_entity.pdbx_description
1 polymer ?
#
loop_
_entity_poly.entity_id
_entity_poly.type
_entity_poly.pdbx_seq_one_letter_code
_entity_poly.pdbx_strand_id
1 'polypeptide(L)'
;MTVPIRILVVDDHTLFRRGLTALLARDPQLEVAGDAADAGEALRRAVELRPDLILLDNHLPGVNGVDVLPALLEAVPGVRILMLTVSEDEHDLAAALRGGASGYLLKTIEGDALVAAIGRAMRGESVVAPEMTGKLVAAYRGAAGGAAAPAAAPEASPIDQLSPREQEILRGIARGASNKEIGRSLGIAETTVKIHVQHVLRKLDVASRVQAAVIASEHGLV
;
A
#
# COMPACT_ATOMS: atom_id res chain seq x y z
N MET A 1 21.34 -20.55 -21.31
CA MET A 1 19.94 -20.12 -21.24
C MET A 1 19.70 -19.68 -19.80
N THR A 2 19.38 -18.42 -19.56
CA THR A 2 18.98 -17.93 -18.23
C THR A 2 17.60 -18.46 -17.90
N VAL A 3 17.43 -19.00 -16.70
CA VAL A 3 16.11 -19.43 -16.21
C VAL A 3 15.25 -18.17 -16.04
N PRO A 4 14.02 -18.12 -16.55
CA PRO A 4 13.16 -16.95 -16.40
C PRO A 4 12.79 -16.72 -14.93
N ILE A 5 12.63 -15.44 -14.56
CA ILE A 5 12.15 -15.04 -13.24
C ILE A 5 10.66 -15.40 -13.14
N ARG A 6 10.30 -16.23 -12.18
CA ARG A 6 8.94 -16.68 -11.95
C ARG A 6 8.18 -15.69 -11.08
N ILE A 7 7.09 -15.16 -11.57
CA ILE A 7 6.32 -14.07 -10.95
C ILE A 7 4.92 -14.55 -10.59
N LEU A 8 4.49 -14.26 -9.36
CA LEU A 8 3.09 -14.33 -8.92
C LEU A 8 2.51 -12.91 -8.91
N VAL A 9 1.39 -12.71 -9.59
CA VAL A 9 0.68 -11.42 -9.62
C VAL A 9 -0.52 -11.47 -8.68
N VAL A 10 -0.55 -10.58 -7.69
CA VAL A 10 -1.61 -10.52 -6.67
C VAL A 10 -2.30 -9.17 -6.73
N ASP A 11 -3.56 -9.14 -7.19
CA ASP A 11 -4.36 -7.94 -7.38
C ASP A 11 -5.84 -8.33 -7.49
N ASP A 12 -6.76 -7.60 -6.87
CA ASP A 12 -8.19 -7.91 -6.94
C ASP A 12 -8.85 -7.46 -8.25
N HIS A 13 -8.22 -6.51 -8.97
CA HIS A 13 -8.72 -5.99 -10.24
C HIS A 13 -8.37 -6.91 -11.41
N THR A 14 -9.33 -7.72 -11.84
CA THR A 14 -9.14 -8.72 -12.90
C THR A 14 -8.56 -8.16 -14.20
N LEU A 15 -9.02 -6.96 -14.62
CA LEU A 15 -8.53 -6.36 -15.86
C LEU A 15 -7.07 -5.94 -15.76
N PHE A 16 -6.69 -5.34 -14.62
CA PHE A 16 -5.31 -4.95 -14.36
C PHE A 16 -4.39 -6.18 -14.30
N ARG A 17 -4.79 -7.21 -13.58
CA ARG A 17 -4.06 -8.48 -13.45
C ARG A 17 -3.79 -9.13 -14.80
N ARG A 18 -4.82 -9.20 -15.68
CA ARG A 18 -4.66 -9.71 -17.06
C ARG A 18 -3.76 -8.84 -17.92
N GLY A 19 -3.90 -7.52 -17.83
CA GLY A 19 -3.06 -6.57 -18.56
C GLY A 19 -1.59 -6.70 -18.14
N LEU A 20 -1.34 -6.81 -16.84
CA LEU A 20 0.00 -6.97 -16.29
C LEU A 20 0.63 -8.30 -16.71
N THR A 21 -0.13 -9.41 -16.67
CA THR A 21 0.30 -10.71 -17.17
C THR A 21 0.69 -10.64 -18.65
N ALA A 22 -0.13 -10.01 -19.48
CA ALA A 22 0.16 -9.86 -20.91
C ALA A 22 1.38 -8.97 -21.18
N LEU A 23 1.61 -7.94 -20.36
CA LEU A 23 2.78 -7.07 -20.44
C LEU A 23 4.06 -7.83 -20.09
N LEU A 24 4.07 -8.53 -18.97
CA LEU A 24 5.24 -9.28 -18.49
C LEU A 24 5.61 -10.43 -19.43
N ALA A 25 4.63 -11.09 -20.03
CA ALA A 25 4.86 -12.18 -20.99
C ALA A 25 5.59 -11.74 -22.29
N ARG A 26 5.77 -10.42 -22.52
CA ARG A 26 6.53 -9.90 -23.66
C ARG A 26 8.05 -9.99 -23.46
N ASP A 27 8.50 -10.12 -22.21
CA ASP A 27 9.91 -10.26 -21.89
C ASP A 27 10.24 -11.74 -21.66
N PRO A 28 11.13 -12.35 -22.48
CA PRO A 28 11.48 -13.77 -22.37
C PRO A 28 12.26 -14.13 -21.08
N GLN A 29 12.70 -13.14 -20.32
CA GLN A 29 13.34 -13.34 -19.02
C GLN A 29 12.32 -13.42 -17.86
N LEU A 30 11.05 -13.18 -18.13
CA LEU A 30 9.98 -13.19 -17.13
C LEU A 30 8.95 -14.28 -17.45
N GLU A 31 8.49 -14.96 -16.41
CA GLU A 31 7.40 -15.94 -16.48
C GLU A 31 6.35 -15.62 -15.42
N VAL A 32 5.11 -15.34 -15.83
CA VAL A 32 4.00 -15.26 -14.89
C VAL A 32 3.57 -16.67 -14.53
N ALA A 33 4.06 -17.17 -13.41
CA ALA A 33 3.78 -18.52 -12.90
C ALA A 33 2.33 -18.68 -12.43
N GLY A 34 1.68 -17.57 -12.06
CA GLY A 34 0.27 -17.57 -11.69
C GLY A 34 -0.21 -16.20 -11.25
N ASP A 35 -1.50 -16.13 -10.89
CA ASP A 35 -2.13 -14.93 -10.35
C ASP A 35 -3.05 -15.27 -9.18
N ALA A 36 -3.37 -14.28 -8.34
CA ALA A 36 -4.29 -14.39 -7.22
C ALA A 36 -5.13 -13.11 -7.07
N ALA A 37 -6.37 -13.25 -6.61
CA ALA A 37 -7.30 -12.14 -6.44
C ALA A 37 -7.48 -11.70 -4.98
N ASP A 38 -7.01 -12.47 -4.02
CA ASP A 38 -7.09 -12.18 -2.59
C ASP A 38 -5.89 -12.76 -1.83
N ALA A 39 -5.76 -12.38 -0.57
CA ALA A 39 -4.64 -12.79 0.30
C ALA A 39 -4.58 -14.30 0.55
N GLY A 40 -5.72 -14.95 0.71
CA GLY A 40 -5.78 -16.41 0.95
C GLY A 40 -5.34 -17.20 -0.29
N GLU A 41 -5.77 -16.76 -1.47
CA GLU A 41 -5.31 -17.34 -2.74
C GLU A 41 -3.82 -17.06 -2.95
N ALA A 42 -3.36 -15.84 -2.66
CA ALA A 42 -1.94 -15.46 -2.77
C ALA A 42 -1.03 -16.37 -1.95
N LEU A 43 -1.37 -16.63 -0.69
CA LEU A 43 -0.62 -17.55 0.18
C LEU A 43 -0.59 -18.99 -0.36
N ARG A 44 -1.74 -19.52 -0.76
CA ARG A 44 -1.79 -20.88 -1.34
C ARG A 44 -0.94 -20.99 -2.60
N ARG A 45 -1.10 -20.04 -3.53
CA ARG A 45 -0.36 -20.00 -4.80
C ARG A 45 1.13 -19.80 -4.59
N ALA A 46 1.52 -18.94 -3.64
CA ALA A 46 2.93 -18.72 -3.31
C ALA A 46 3.62 -20.02 -2.86
N VAL A 47 2.98 -20.80 -2.00
CA VAL A 47 3.51 -22.10 -1.55
C VAL A 47 3.57 -23.13 -2.69
N GLU A 48 2.52 -23.19 -3.52
CA GLU A 48 2.42 -24.12 -4.65
C GLU A 48 3.44 -23.82 -5.75
N LEU A 49 3.49 -22.55 -6.17
CA LEU A 49 4.25 -22.13 -7.36
C LEU A 49 5.70 -21.78 -7.04
N ARG A 50 6.01 -21.45 -5.78
CA ARG A 50 7.33 -20.98 -5.32
C ARG A 50 7.93 -19.93 -6.27
N PRO A 51 7.28 -18.77 -6.42
CA PRO A 51 7.75 -17.72 -7.30
C PRO A 51 9.06 -17.12 -6.78
N ASP A 52 9.87 -16.55 -7.68
CA ASP A 52 11.04 -15.77 -7.33
C ASP A 52 10.65 -14.36 -6.87
N LEU A 53 9.55 -13.85 -7.43
CA LEU A 53 9.04 -12.51 -7.13
C LEU A 53 7.50 -12.50 -7.08
N ILE A 54 6.96 -11.70 -6.15
CA ILE A 54 5.52 -11.42 -6.05
C ILE A 54 5.30 -9.94 -6.33
N LEU A 55 4.41 -9.62 -7.27
CA LEU A 55 3.83 -8.29 -7.43
C LEU A 55 2.55 -8.25 -6.60
N LEU A 56 2.53 -7.42 -5.55
CA LEU A 56 1.49 -7.42 -4.54
C LEU A 56 0.77 -6.08 -4.49
N ASP A 57 -0.53 -6.08 -4.77
CA ASP A 57 -1.34 -4.89 -4.49
C ASP A 57 -1.51 -4.67 -2.99
N ASN A 58 -1.55 -3.40 -2.59
CA ASN A 58 -1.86 -3.04 -1.21
C ASN A 58 -3.35 -3.14 -0.89
N HIS A 59 -4.23 -3.04 -1.88
CA HIS A 59 -5.67 -3.06 -1.68
C HIS A 59 -6.27 -4.41 -2.08
N LEU A 60 -6.28 -5.35 -1.14
CA LEU A 60 -6.93 -6.65 -1.33
C LEU A 60 -8.27 -6.71 -0.58
N PRO A 61 -9.20 -7.58 -0.99
CA PRO A 61 -10.47 -7.74 -0.29
C PRO A 61 -10.27 -8.12 1.19
N GLY A 62 -10.69 -7.23 2.08
CA GLY A 62 -10.69 -7.46 3.53
C GLY A 62 -9.35 -7.30 4.26
N VAL A 63 -8.23 -7.04 3.54
CA VAL A 63 -6.91 -6.90 4.14
C VAL A 63 -6.02 -5.99 3.29
N ASN A 64 -5.06 -5.29 3.91
CA ASN A 64 -4.05 -4.59 3.13
C ASN A 64 -2.90 -5.54 2.74
N GLY A 65 -2.31 -5.34 1.56
CA GLY A 65 -1.15 -6.12 1.11
C GLY A 65 0.03 -6.06 2.08
N VAL A 66 0.25 -4.91 2.72
CA VAL A 66 1.31 -4.75 3.74
C VAL A 66 1.14 -5.70 4.94
N ASP A 67 -0.08 -6.04 5.30
CA ASP A 67 -0.38 -6.94 6.42
C ASP A 67 -0.17 -8.41 6.04
N VAL A 68 -0.15 -8.72 4.74
CA VAL A 68 0.07 -10.07 4.18
C VAL A 68 1.56 -10.36 3.95
N LEU A 69 2.40 -9.31 3.84
CA LEU A 69 3.84 -9.43 3.58
C LEU A 69 4.56 -10.44 4.48
N PRO A 70 4.44 -10.37 5.82
CA PRO A 70 5.17 -11.29 6.69
C PRO A 70 4.82 -12.75 6.43
N ALA A 71 3.54 -13.04 6.21
CA ALA A 71 3.08 -14.40 5.94
C ALA A 71 3.58 -14.93 4.59
N LEU A 72 3.67 -14.09 3.56
CA LEU A 72 4.21 -14.46 2.25
C LEU A 72 5.72 -14.72 2.32
N LEU A 73 6.47 -13.87 3.03
CA LEU A 73 7.91 -14.04 3.23
C LEU A 73 8.25 -15.30 4.04
N GLU A 74 7.42 -15.63 5.03
CA GLU A 74 7.55 -16.87 5.80
C GLU A 74 7.21 -18.10 4.94
N ALA A 75 6.14 -18.03 4.14
CA ALA A 75 5.68 -19.13 3.30
C ALA A 75 6.66 -19.49 2.18
N VAL A 76 7.38 -18.50 1.65
CA VAL A 76 8.36 -18.68 0.55
C VAL A 76 9.66 -17.97 0.92
N PRO A 77 10.57 -18.62 1.66
CA PRO A 77 11.85 -18.02 2.02
C PRO A 77 12.66 -17.61 0.79
N GLY A 78 13.12 -16.35 0.79
CA GLY A 78 13.92 -15.79 -0.29
C GLY A 78 13.13 -15.13 -1.43
N VAL A 79 11.80 -15.21 -1.42
CA VAL A 79 10.95 -14.51 -2.39
C VAL A 79 11.16 -12.99 -2.29
N ARG A 80 11.16 -12.31 -3.42
CA ARG A 80 11.14 -10.84 -3.49
C ARG A 80 9.70 -10.36 -3.62
N ILE A 81 9.33 -9.33 -2.87
CA ILE A 81 7.98 -8.76 -2.95
C ILE A 81 8.09 -7.30 -3.35
N LEU A 82 7.50 -6.95 -4.49
CA LEU A 82 7.30 -5.57 -4.93
C LEU A 82 5.84 -5.19 -4.71
N MET A 83 5.61 -4.19 -3.88
CA MET A 83 4.29 -3.58 -3.78
C MET A 83 3.96 -2.84 -5.08
N LEU A 84 2.78 -3.04 -5.62
CA LEU A 84 2.30 -2.36 -6.83
C LEU A 84 0.89 -1.82 -6.57
N THR A 85 0.78 -0.53 -6.26
CA THR A 85 -0.42 0.06 -5.68
C THR A 85 -0.77 1.42 -6.27
N VAL A 86 -1.99 1.88 -6.04
CA VAL A 86 -2.42 3.27 -6.32
C VAL A 86 -2.18 4.19 -5.11
N SER A 87 -1.81 3.63 -3.94
CA SER A 87 -1.60 4.42 -2.73
C SER A 87 -0.27 5.16 -2.77
N GLU A 88 -0.33 6.47 -2.60
CA GLU A 88 0.83 7.32 -2.39
C GLU A 88 1.06 7.67 -0.91
N ASP A 89 0.47 6.91 0.00
CA ASP A 89 0.58 7.14 1.44
C ASP A 89 1.99 6.75 1.93
N GLU A 90 2.64 7.68 2.65
CA GLU A 90 3.97 7.46 3.21
C GLU A 90 4.01 6.39 4.30
N HIS A 91 2.89 6.20 5.01
CA HIS A 91 2.78 5.16 6.04
C HIS A 91 2.69 3.77 5.43
N ASP A 92 1.95 3.61 4.32
CA ASP A 92 1.90 2.37 3.56
C ASP A 92 3.29 2.01 3.00
N LEU A 93 4.00 3.00 2.43
CA LEU A 93 5.37 2.85 1.97
C LEU A 93 6.30 2.40 3.11
N ALA A 94 6.27 3.12 4.23
CA ALA A 94 7.13 2.81 5.37
C ALA A 94 6.78 1.45 6.00
N ALA A 95 5.49 1.09 6.08
CA ALA A 95 5.03 -0.21 6.55
C ALA A 95 5.49 -1.34 5.63
N ALA A 96 5.36 -1.18 4.31
CA ALA A 96 5.82 -2.15 3.32
C ALA A 96 7.32 -2.43 3.43
N LEU A 97 8.14 -1.38 3.48
CA LEU A 97 9.60 -1.52 3.57
C LEU A 97 10.03 -2.13 4.91
N ARG A 98 9.41 -1.72 6.03
CA ARG A 98 9.66 -2.37 7.35
C ARG A 98 9.21 -3.81 7.38
N GLY A 99 8.11 -4.14 6.67
CA GLY A 99 7.60 -5.50 6.52
C GLY A 99 8.44 -6.40 5.62
N GLY A 100 9.51 -5.88 5.00
CA GLY A 100 10.44 -6.65 4.17
C GLY A 100 10.15 -6.62 2.67
N ALA A 101 9.28 -5.70 2.20
CA ALA A 101 9.11 -5.51 0.76
C ALA A 101 10.43 -5.09 0.10
N SER A 102 10.74 -5.68 -1.04
CA SER A 102 11.91 -5.33 -1.87
C SER A 102 11.71 -4.00 -2.60
N GLY A 103 10.48 -3.48 -2.65
CA GLY A 103 10.21 -2.19 -3.23
C GLY A 103 8.73 -1.80 -3.18
N TYR A 104 8.47 -0.54 -3.58
CA TYR A 104 7.14 0.07 -3.60
C TYR A 104 6.96 0.89 -4.87
N LEU A 105 6.04 0.48 -5.71
CA LEU A 105 5.80 1.04 -7.03
C LEU A 105 4.33 1.49 -7.14
N LEU A 106 4.10 2.51 -7.95
CA LEU A 106 2.75 2.94 -8.27
C LEU A 106 2.22 2.19 -9.51
N LYS A 107 0.92 1.89 -9.55
CA LYS A 107 0.25 1.25 -10.71
C LYS A 107 0.28 2.11 -11.98
N THR A 108 0.73 3.37 -11.86
CA THR A 108 0.98 4.28 -12.99
C THR A 108 2.33 4.06 -13.66
N ILE A 109 3.17 3.15 -13.14
CA ILE A 109 4.49 2.84 -13.70
C ILE A 109 4.37 2.34 -15.14
N GLU A 110 5.27 2.79 -16.01
CA GLU A 110 5.36 2.29 -17.38
C GLU A 110 5.92 0.86 -17.42
N GLY A 111 5.52 0.09 -18.45
CA GLY A 111 5.87 -1.31 -18.56
C GLY A 111 7.38 -1.59 -18.51
N ASP A 112 8.17 -0.83 -19.29
CA ASP A 112 9.62 -1.01 -19.34
C ASP A 112 10.28 -0.66 -17.99
N ALA A 113 9.76 0.34 -17.29
CA ALA A 113 10.22 0.69 -15.95
C ALA A 113 9.88 -0.39 -14.91
N LEU A 114 8.72 -1.06 -15.05
CA LEU A 114 8.36 -2.19 -14.20
C LEU A 114 9.29 -3.39 -14.42
N VAL A 115 9.58 -3.74 -15.68
CA VAL A 115 10.53 -4.81 -16.00
C VAL A 115 11.93 -4.51 -15.42
N ALA A 116 12.40 -3.26 -15.58
CA ALA A 116 13.65 -2.83 -14.97
C ALA A 116 13.63 -2.91 -13.44
N ALA A 117 12.51 -2.54 -12.81
CA ALA A 117 12.31 -2.61 -11.37
C ALA A 117 12.36 -4.06 -10.85
N ILE A 118 11.73 -5.01 -11.56
CA ILE A 118 11.80 -6.45 -11.27
C ILE A 118 13.27 -6.92 -11.31
N GLY A 119 14.00 -6.60 -12.36
CA GLY A 119 15.41 -6.96 -12.48
C GLY A 119 16.28 -6.41 -11.35
N ARG A 120 16.03 -5.17 -10.90
CA ARG A 120 16.72 -4.57 -9.76
C ARG A 120 16.38 -5.28 -8.44
N ALA A 121 15.12 -5.56 -8.21
CA ALA A 121 14.69 -6.29 -7.01
C ALA A 121 15.33 -7.68 -6.92
N MET A 122 15.44 -8.38 -8.05
CA MET A 122 16.12 -9.69 -8.10
C MET A 122 17.61 -9.61 -7.77
N ARG A 123 18.26 -8.47 -8.03
CA ARG A 123 19.66 -8.24 -7.59
C ARG A 123 19.78 -7.82 -6.12
N GLY A 124 18.66 -7.74 -5.39
CA GLY A 124 18.64 -7.32 -3.99
C GLY A 124 18.67 -5.79 -3.79
N GLU A 125 18.46 -5.02 -4.85
CA GLU A 125 18.33 -3.57 -4.75
C GLU A 125 16.91 -3.20 -4.24
N SER A 126 16.83 -2.23 -3.33
CA SER A 126 15.53 -1.65 -2.97
C SER A 126 15.02 -0.75 -4.10
N VAL A 127 13.76 -0.94 -4.47
CA VAL A 127 13.14 -0.20 -5.59
C VAL A 127 11.96 0.63 -5.05
N VAL A 128 12.10 1.94 -5.13
CA VAL A 128 11.02 2.87 -4.75
C VAL A 128 10.74 3.79 -5.94
N ALA A 129 9.45 4.01 -6.22
CA ALA A 129 9.04 4.94 -7.26
C ALA A 129 9.64 6.34 -6.99
N PRO A 130 10.16 7.04 -8.01
CA PRO A 130 10.78 8.35 -7.84
C PRO A 130 9.89 9.34 -7.07
N GLU A 131 8.60 9.32 -7.34
CA GLU A 131 7.57 10.16 -6.70
C GLU A 131 7.46 9.88 -5.20
N MET A 132 7.78 8.67 -4.77
CA MET A 132 7.71 8.22 -3.38
C MET A 132 9.02 8.45 -2.62
N THR A 133 10.13 8.77 -3.29
CA THR A 133 11.44 8.93 -2.64
C THR A 133 11.44 10.08 -1.63
N GLY A 134 10.81 11.20 -1.95
CA GLY A 134 10.65 12.33 -1.03
C GLY A 134 9.84 11.97 0.21
N LYS A 135 8.76 11.20 0.02
CA LYS A 135 7.90 10.71 1.11
C LYS A 135 8.64 9.72 2.01
N LEU A 136 9.48 8.86 1.43
CA LEU A 136 10.33 7.95 2.20
C LEU A 136 11.30 8.71 3.11
N VAL A 137 11.95 9.75 2.59
CA VAL A 137 12.86 10.61 3.39
C VAL A 137 12.10 11.33 4.50
N ALA A 138 10.88 11.80 4.24
CA ALA A 138 10.03 12.44 5.25
C ALA A 138 9.62 11.45 6.36
N ALA A 139 9.18 10.25 5.98
CA ALA A 139 8.83 9.18 6.91
C ALA A 139 10.03 8.75 7.78
N TYR A 140 11.23 8.70 7.20
CA TYR A 140 12.45 8.35 7.93
C TYR A 140 12.90 9.46 8.89
N ARG A 141 12.74 10.73 8.51
CA ARG A 141 13.02 11.88 9.41
C ARG A 141 12.03 11.94 10.57
N GLY A 142 10.76 11.65 10.34
CA GLY A 142 9.74 11.52 11.37
C GLY A 142 10.05 10.37 12.35
N ALA A 143 10.56 9.25 11.87
CA ALA A 143 10.97 8.12 12.70
C ALA A 143 12.31 8.36 13.44
N ALA A 144 13.26 9.07 12.83
CA ALA A 144 14.56 9.42 13.43
C ALA A 144 14.46 10.57 14.46
N GLY A 145 13.43 11.41 14.35
CA GLY A 145 13.10 12.42 15.37
C GLY A 145 12.56 11.83 16.68
N GLY A 146 12.24 10.54 16.70
CA GLY A 146 11.76 9.80 17.87
C GLY A 146 12.83 9.22 18.79
N ALA A 147 14.14 9.44 18.55
CA ALA A 147 15.21 8.92 19.38
C ALA A 147 15.91 10.00 20.21
N ALA A 148 15.14 10.78 20.96
CA ALA A 148 15.64 11.56 22.10
C ALA A 148 14.59 11.43 23.22
N ALA A 149 14.94 10.69 24.27
CA ALA A 149 14.14 10.49 25.47
C ALA A 149 14.18 11.72 26.40
N PRO A 150 13.43 11.72 27.51
CA PRO A 150 12.00 11.96 27.62
C PRO A 150 11.72 13.26 28.42
N ALA A 151 10.91 14.10 27.91
CA ALA A 151 10.18 15.05 28.75
C ALA A 151 8.69 14.82 28.41
N ALA A 152 7.86 14.64 29.43
CA ALA A 152 6.43 14.41 29.27
C ALA A 152 5.81 15.53 28.39
N ALA A 153 5.51 15.16 27.15
CA ALA A 153 4.73 15.98 26.25
C ALA A 153 3.27 15.52 26.30
N PRO A 154 2.31 16.42 26.12
CA PRO A 154 0.89 16.08 26.10
C PRO A 154 0.63 14.98 25.07
N GLU A 155 -0.23 14.02 25.42
CA GLU A 155 -0.60 12.88 24.58
C GLU A 155 -1.01 13.39 23.19
N ALA A 156 -0.25 13.02 22.15
CA ALA A 156 -0.54 13.41 20.78
C ALA A 156 -1.96 12.96 20.41
N SER A 157 -2.77 13.89 19.94
CA SER A 157 -4.14 13.60 19.54
C SER A 157 -4.12 12.53 18.42
N PRO A 158 -5.01 11.54 18.45
CA PRO A 158 -5.15 10.58 17.34
C PRO A 158 -5.30 11.27 15.98
N ILE A 159 -5.80 12.51 15.97
CA ILE A 159 -5.99 13.33 14.77
C ILE A 159 -4.66 13.84 14.20
N ASP A 160 -3.62 13.99 15.01
CA ASP A 160 -2.29 14.46 14.56
C ASP A 160 -1.60 13.44 13.64
N GLN A 161 -2.06 12.17 13.64
CA GLN A 161 -1.59 11.11 12.76
C GLN A 161 -2.21 11.18 11.36
N LEU A 162 -3.24 12.01 11.18
CA LEU A 162 -3.93 12.17 9.91
C LEU A 162 -3.23 13.22 9.05
N SER A 163 -3.04 12.90 7.76
CA SER A 163 -2.60 13.89 6.78
C SER A 163 -3.62 15.05 6.68
N PRO A 164 -3.23 16.23 6.19
CA PRO A 164 -4.15 17.36 6.00
C PRO A 164 -5.39 16.95 5.19
N ARG A 165 -5.23 16.11 4.19
CA ARG A 165 -6.33 15.62 3.35
C ARG A 165 -7.28 14.68 4.10
N GLU A 166 -6.75 13.80 4.94
CA GLU A 166 -7.53 12.91 5.79
C GLU A 166 -8.28 13.69 6.88
N GLN A 167 -7.70 14.75 7.41
CA GLN A 167 -8.39 15.65 8.33
C GLN A 167 -9.56 16.39 7.66
N GLU A 168 -9.42 16.84 6.41
CA GLU A 168 -10.54 17.41 5.64
C GLU A 168 -11.66 16.41 5.44
N ILE A 169 -11.31 15.17 5.11
CA ILE A 169 -12.27 14.06 4.98
C ILE A 169 -12.95 13.78 6.34
N LEU A 170 -12.18 13.71 7.41
CA LEU A 170 -12.70 13.49 8.76
C LEU A 170 -13.66 14.62 9.19
N ARG A 171 -13.36 15.88 8.87
CA ARG A 171 -14.31 17.00 9.08
C ARG A 171 -15.61 16.79 8.30
N GLY A 172 -15.53 16.30 7.06
CA GLY A 172 -16.71 15.96 6.27
C GLY A 172 -17.54 14.83 6.90
N ILE A 173 -16.86 13.81 7.43
CA ILE A 173 -17.47 12.69 8.14
C ILE A 173 -18.21 13.20 9.39
N ALA A 174 -17.58 14.04 10.18
CA ALA A 174 -18.13 14.57 11.42
C ALA A 174 -19.36 15.45 11.19
N ARG A 175 -19.43 16.15 10.05
CA ARG A 175 -20.63 16.89 9.62
C ARG A 175 -21.74 16.01 9.04
N GLY A 176 -21.56 14.69 9.02
CA GLY A 176 -22.53 13.75 8.47
C GLY A 176 -22.59 13.71 6.93
N ALA A 177 -21.64 14.34 6.23
CA ALA A 177 -21.65 14.41 4.77
C ALA A 177 -21.34 13.04 4.14
N SER A 178 -22.08 12.63 3.11
CA SER A 178 -21.80 11.43 2.32
C SER A 178 -20.47 11.52 1.55
N ASN A 179 -19.92 10.39 1.10
CA ASN A 179 -18.70 10.38 0.28
C ASN A 179 -18.83 11.23 -0.99
N LYS A 180 -20.03 11.24 -1.58
CA LYS A 180 -20.35 12.06 -2.75
C LYS A 180 -20.31 13.57 -2.45
N GLU A 181 -20.82 13.98 -1.30
CA GLU A 181 -20.80 15.38 -0.85
C GLU A 181 -19.40 15.81 -0.47
N ILE A 182 -18.64 14.97 0.22
CA ILE A 182 -17.22 15.19 0.53
C ILE A 182 -16.42 15.32 -0.77
N GLY A 183 -16.62 14.39 -1.73
CA GLY A 183 -15.96 14.45 -3.03
C GLY A 183 -16.23 15.74 -3.79
N ARG A 184 -17.50 16.18 -3.78
CA ARG A 184 -17.89 17.45 -4.43
C ARG A 184 -17.25 18.66 -3.74
N SER A 185 -17.21 18.70 -2.41
CA SER A 185 -16.63 19.81 -1.65
C SER A 185 -15.10 19.89 -1.79
N LEU A 186 -14.44 18.76 -1.99
CA LEU A 186 -12.98 18.66 -2.08
C LEU A 186 -12.44 18.55 -3.51
N GLY A 187 -13.34 18.53 -4.51
CA GLY A 187 -12.97 18.46 -5.93
C GLY A 187 -12.36 17.12 -6.35
N ILE A 188 -12.73 15.99 -5.69
CA ILE A 188 -12.22 14.65 -5.98
C ILE A 188 -13.35 13.65 -6.22
N ALA A 189 -13.03 12.54 -6.89
CA ALA A 189 -13.99 11.47 -7.15
C ALA A 189 -14.48 10.81 -5.84
N GLU A 190 -15.74 10.36 -5.83
CA GLU A 190 -16.34 9.65 -4.69
C GLU A 190 -15.55 8.38 -4.32
N THR A 191 -15.01 7.68 -5.30
CA THR A 191 -14.14 6.51 -5.12
C THR A 191 -12.86 6.86 -4.36
N THR A 192 -12.27 8.01 -4.66
CA THR A 192 -11.09 8.52 -3.94
C THR A 192 -11.43 8.87 -2.49
N VAL A 193 -12.61 9.47 -2.25
CA VAL A 193 -13.09 9.72 -0.88
C VAL A 193 -13.23 8.43 -0.11
N LYS A 194 -13.80 7.37 -0.74
CA LYS A 194 -13.97 6.06 -0.10
C LYS A 194 -12.64 5.48 0.40
N ILE A 195 -11.58 5.61 -0.40
CA ILE A 195 -10.23 5.17 -0.02
C ILE A 195 -9.72 5.96 1.19
N HIS A 196 -9.82 7.29 1.13
CA HIS A 196 -9.40 8.13 2.26
C HIS A 196 -10.21 7.85 3.54
N VAL A 197 -11.51 7.59 3.44
CA VAL A 197 -12.33 7.18 4.60
C VAL A 197 -11.78 5.91 5.22
N GLN A 198 -11.43 4.91 4.44
CA GLN A 198 -10.81 3.67 4.94
C GLN A 198 -9.50 3.95 5.67
N HIS A 199 -8.65 4.83 5.11
CA HIS A 199 -7.39 5.22 5.75
C HIS A 199 -7.62 5.95 7.07
N VAL A 200 -8.58 6.87 7.13
CA VAL A 200 -8.97 7.56 8.36
C VAL A 200 -9.42 6.57 9.44
N LEU A 201 -10.32 5.63 9.10
CA LEU A 201 -10.80 4.62 10.04
C LEU A 201 -9.65 3.77 10.59
N ARG A 202 -8.74 3.34 9.73
CA ARG A 202 -7.56 2.56 10.12
C ARG A 202 -6.62 3.35 11.03
N LYS A 203 -6.30 4.61 10.69
CA LYS A 203 -5.38 5.44 11.48
C LYS A 203 -5.95 5.83 12.84
N LEU A 204 -7.26 5.97 12.94
CA LEU A 204 -7.95 6.24 14.19
C LEU A 204 -8.27 4.95 14.98
N ASP A 205 -7.93 3.78 14.42
CA ASP A 205 -8.22 2.45 15.00
C ASP A 205 -9.71 2.25 15.33
N VAL A 206 -10.58 2.62 14.38
CA VAL A 206 -12.04 2.52 14.55
C VAL A 206 -12.68 1.69 13.45
N ALA A 207 -13.71 0.92 13.83
CA ALA A 207 -14.42 0.02 12.92
C ALA A 207 -15.53 0.71 12.11
N SER A 208 -15.93 1.92 12.46
CA SER A 208 -17.08 2.58 11.83
C SER A 208 -16.88 4.08 11.64
N ARG A 209 -17.55 4.60 10.59
CA ARG A 209 -17.62 6.03 10.30
C ARG A 209 -18.20 6.85 11.46
N VAL A 210 -19.14 6.26 12.22
CA VAL A 210 -19.75 6.92 13.38
C VAL A 210 -18.72 7.11 14.49
N GLN A 211 -17.89 6.10 14.75
CA GLN A 211 -16.79 6.21 15.73
C GLN A 211 -15.76 7.27 15.30
N ALA A 212 -15.42 7.36 14.03
CA ALA A 212 -14.53 8.42 13.53
C ALA A 212 -15.15 9.81 13.71
N ALA A 213 -16.46 9.97 13.50
CA ALA A 213 -17.17 11.23 13.76
C ALA A 213 -17.14 11.63 15.24
N VAL A 214 -17.27 10.67 16.14
CA VAL A 214 -17.19 10.90 17.60
C VAL A 214 -15.80 11.41 17.97
N ILE A 215 -14.73 10.72 17.53
CA ILE A 215 -13.34 11.16 17.78
C ILE A 215 -13.10 12.58 17.23
N ALA A 216 -13.59 12.88 16.04
CA ALA A 216 -13.47 14.22 15.45
C ALA A 216 -14.13 15.30 16.31
N SER A 217 -15.30 14.98 16.90
CA SER A 217 -16.03 15.89 17.78
C SER A 217 -15.32 16.07 19.13
N GLU A 218 -14.83 14.99 19.74
CA GLU A 218 -14.09 15.02 21.00
C GLU A 218 -12.79 15.84 20.93
N HIS A 219 -12.16 15.85 19.76
CA HIS A 219 -10.93 16.60 19.52
C HIS A 219 -11.13 17.96 18.82
N GLY A 220 -12.38 18.46 18.78
CA GLY A 220 -12.66 19.83 18.33
C GLY A 220 -12.45 20.10 16.84
N LEU A 221 -12.54 19.07 15.99
CA LEU A 221 -12.40 19.21 14.54
C LEU A 221 -13.68 19.75 13.85
N VAL A 222 -14.76 19.88 14.59
CA VAL A 222 -16.10 20.35 14.13
C VAL A 222 -16.55 21.50 15.02
#